data_761ed1a7e8000c5261fd30784be9f3ad
#
_entry.id   761ed1a7e8000c5261fd30784be9f3ad
#
_cell.length_a   1.000
_cell.length_b   1.000
_cell.length_c   1.000
_cell.angle_alpha   90.00
_cell.angle_beta   90.00
_cell.angle_gamma   90.00
#
_symmetry.space_group_name_H-M   'P 1'
#
loop_
_entity.id
_entity.type
_entity.pdbx_description
1 polymer ?
#
loop_
_entity_poly.entity_id
_entity_poly.type
_entity_poly.pdbx_seq_one_letter_code
_entity_poly.pdbx_strand_id
1 'polypeptide(L)'
;RWSIFNKLSEDNRSRVKELLENLSYSNNSEFNTLKVIYDQGLNLEDINSSEPYESIKEYLDKLEQAKDKNELLNNIFKLHVLHGMNSPFQLSVYSDFDNSNKNILYIFTGGLGLPDRDYYFDADKKNIRNNYKEYMKKYSELFKIKMDIDSIYNIEKSLAEVTYTRVEKRDPHRL
;
A
#
# COMPACT_ATOMS: atom_id res chain seq x y z
N ARG A 1 25.42 -1.57 -8.94
CA ARG A 1 26.52 -2.37 -8.37
C ARG A 1 25.94 -3.71 -7.91
N TRP A 2 26.30 -4.80 -8.60
CA TRP A 2 25.87 -6.16 -8.26
C TRP A 2 26.61 -6.63 -7.00
N SER A 3 25.90 -7.26 -6.06
CA SER A 3 26.48 -7.78 -4.83
C SER A 3 26.14 -9.26 -4.64
N ILE A 4 26.85 -9.95 -3.72
CA ILE A 4 26.54 -11.33 -3.36
C ILE A 4 25.11 -11.47 -2.81
N PHE A 5 24.58 -10.45 -2.15
CA PHE A 5 23.22 -10.43 -1.66
C PHE A 5 22.19 -10.39 -2.80
N ASN A 6 22.50 -9.67 -3.90
CA ASN A 6 21.62 -9.66 -5.09
C ASN A 6 21.57 -11.06 -5.71
N LYS A 7 22.74 -11.72 -5.84
CA LYS A 7 22.81 -13.09 -6.35
C LYS A 7 22.03 -14.06 -5.47
N LEU A 8 22.23 -14.02 -4.15
CA LEU A 8 21.49 -14.86 -3.22
C LEU A 8 19.97 -14.64 -3.31
N SER A 9 19.55 -13.39 -3.46
CA SER A 9 18.12 -13.04 -3.63
C SER A 9 17.53 -13.63 -4.92
N GLU A 10 18.29 -13.57 -6.03
CA GLU A 10 17.84 -14.20 -7.29
C GLU A 10 17.79 -15.72 -7.20
N ASP A 11 18.85 -16.34 -6.65
CA ASP A 11 18.89 -17.79 -6.45
C ASP A 11 17.71 -18.26 -5.59
N ASN A 12 17.39 -17.54 -4.51
CA ASN A 12 16.25 -17.85 -3.65
C ASN A 12 14.91 -17.67 -4.38
N ARG A 13 14.73 -16.60 -5.15
CA ARG A 13 13.51 -16.42 -5.96
C ARG A 13 13.33 -17.56 -6.96
N SER A 14 14.40 -17.96 -7.63
CA SER A 14 14.36 -19.06 -8.59
C SER A 14 13.98 -20.37 -7.93
N ARG A 15 14.55 -20.68 -6.77
CA ARG A 15 14.22 -21.89 -5.99
C ARG A 15 12.76 -21.89 -5.50
N VAL A 16 12.29 -20.76 -4.97
CA VAL A 16 10.89 -20.63 -4.53
C VAL A 16 9.94 -20.81 -5.71
N LYS A 17 10.25 -20.19 -6.85
CA LYS A 17 9.47 -20.36 -8.08
C LYS A 17 9.40 -21.83 -8.50
N GLU A 18 10.55 -22.51 -8.56
CA GLU A 18 10.62 -23.93 -8.91
C GLU A 18 9.80 -24.81 -7.95
N LEU A 19 9.86 -24.53 -6.65
CA LEU A 19 9.06 -25.23 -5.65
C LEU A 19 7.56 -25.02 -5.88
N LEU A 20 7.13 -23.79 -6.16
CA LEU A 20 5.71 -23.48 -6.39
C LEU A 20 5.18 -24.10 -7.71
N GLU A 21 5.99 -24.05 -8.77
CA GLU A 21 5.64 -24.65 -10.07
C GLU A 21 5.50 -26.18 -9.98
N ASN A 22 6.30 -26.84 -9.12
CA ASN A 22 6.26 -28.27 -8.90
C ASN A 22 5.29 -28.72 -7.79
N LEU A 23 4.57 -27.77 -7.15
CA LEU A 23 3.52 -28.16 -6.20
C LEU A 23 2.42 -28.95 -6.90
N SER A 24 2.08 -30.09 -6.32
CA SER A 24 0.92 -30.89 -6.72
C SER A 24 -0.08 -30.98 -5.58
N TYR A 25 -1.36 -31.17 -5.91
CA TYR A 25 -2.37 -31.41 -4.90
C TYR A 25 -2.05 -32.66 -4.09
N SER A 26 -2.14 -32.56 -2.79
CA SER A 26 -1.76 -33.58 -1.83
C SER A 26 -2.75 -33.63 -0.67
N ASN A 27 -2.54 -34.53 0.29
CA ASN A 27 -3.32 -34.57 1.51
C ASN A 27 -2.98 -33.43 2.49
N ASN A 28 -2.00 -32.57 2.16
CA ASN A 28 -1.63 -31.41 2.97
C ASN A 28 -2.43 -30.18 2.51
N SER A 29 -3.32 -29.68 3.39
CA SER A 29 -4.19 -28.56 3.10
C SER A 29 -3.43 -27.24 2.87
N GLU A 30 -2.28 -27.05 3.55
CA GLU A 30 -1.44 -25.86 3.39
C GLU A 30 -0.80 -25.80 2.00
N PHE A 31 -0.29 -26.94 1.51
CA PHE A 31 0.27 -27.03 0.16
C PHE A 31 -0.79 -26.83 -0.91
N ASN A 32 -1.99 -27.34 -0.69
CA ASN A 32 -3.11 -27.11 -1.61
C ASN A 32 -3.50 -25.64 -1.64
N THR A 33 -3.53 -24.96 -0.50
CA THR A 33 -3.79 -23.51 -0.42
C THR A 33 -2.73 -22.70 -1.17
N LEU A 34 -1.45 -23.01 -0.96
CA LEU A 34 -0.35 -22.36 -1.70
C LEU A 34 -0.47 -22.59 -3.22
N LYS A 35 -0.79 -23.81 -3.63
CA LYS A 35 -1.00 -24.14 -5.05
C LYS A 35 -2.14 -23.32 -5.66
N VAL A 36 -3.29 -23.26 -4.99
CA VAL A 36 -4.44 -22.48 -5.44
C VAL A 36 -4.08 -20.99 -5.58
N ILE A 37 -3.44 -20.40 -4.57
CA ILE A 37 -3.03 -18.98 -4.61
C ILE A 37 -2.06 -18.74 -5.76
N TYR A 38 -1.09 -19.63 -5.95
CA TYR A 38 -0.09 -19.50 -7.02
C TYR A 38 -0.74 -19.59 -8.40
N ASP A 39 -1.59 -20.58 -8.64
CA ASP A 39 -2.27 -20.77 -9.92
C ASP A 39 -3.23 -19.61 -10.23
N GLN A 40 -3.97 -19.13 -9.23
CA GLN A 40 -4.82 -17.94 -9.38
C GLN A 40 -4.00 -16.69 -9.74
N GLY A 41 -2.85 -16.50 -9.10
CA GLY A 41 -1.96 -15.36 -9.38
C GLY A 41 -1.33 -15.40 -10.78
N LEU A 42 -1.23 -16.58 -11.41
CA LEU A 42 -0.72 -16.75 -12.77
C LEU A 42 -1.82 -16.73 -13.84
N ASN A 43 -3.08 -16.83 -13.46
CA ASN A 43 -4.20 -16.83 -14.40
C ASN A 43 -4.54 -15.39 -14.84
N LEU A 44 -3.67 -14.85 -15.70
CA LEU A 44 -3.80 -13.47 -16.21
C LEU A 44 -5.06 -13.29 -17.07
N GLU A 45 -5.58 -14.33 -17.69
CA GLU A 45 -6.80 -14.26 -18.49
C GLU A 45 -8.01 -13.96 -17.60
N ASP A 46 -8.18 -14.71 -16.52
CA ASP A 46 -9.25 -14.45 -15.55
C ASP A 46 -9.07 -13.12 -14.83
N ILE A 47 -7.83 -12.80 -14.41
CA ILE A 47 -7.52 -11.53 -13.74
C ILE A 47 -7.87 -10.33 -14.64
N ASN A 48 -7.50 -10.39 -15.93
CA ASN A 48 -7.75 -9.30 -16.87
C ASN A 48 -9.20 -9.27 -17.38
N SER A 49 -9.93 -10.39 -17.35
CA SER A 49 -11.34 -10.46 -17.72
C SER A 49 -12.27 -9.97 -16.61
N SER A 50 -11.83 -10.06 -15.35
CA SER A 50 -12.58 -9.51 -14.21
C SER A 50 -12.56 -7.99 -14.26
N GLU A 51 -13.68 -7.33 -13.92
CA GLU A 51 -13.69 -5.88 -13.69
C GLU A 51 -13.12 -5.61 -12.29
N PRO A 52 -11.85 -5.20 -12.13
CA PRO A 52 -11.24 -5.02 -10.81
C PRO A 52 -11.97 -3.97 -9.97
N TYR A 53 -12.71 -3.08 -10.61
CA TYR A 53 -13.52 -2.08 -9.95
C TYR A 53 -14.69 -2.70 -9.16
N GLU A 54 -15.35 -3.73 -9.71
CA GLU A 54 -16.51 -4.35 -9.05
C GLU A 54 -16.16 -4.98 -7.70
N SER A 55 -14.96 -5.54 -7.57
CA SER A 55 -14.51 -6.13 -6.29
C SER A 55 -14.27 -5.12 -5.18
N ILE A 56 -14.00 -3.85 -5.51
CA ILE A 56 -13.77 -2.77 -4.54
C ILE A 56 -14.93 -1.77 -4.45
N LYS A 57 -15.91 -1.87 -5.35
CA LYS A 57 -17.02 -0.92 -5.49
C LYS A 57 -17.82 -0.74 -4.19
N GLU A 58 -18.15 -1.83 -3.53
CA GLU A 58 -18.89 -1.76 -2.26
C GLU A 58 -18.18 -0.88 -1.21
N TYR A 59 -16.87 -0.94 -1.18
CA TYR A 59 -16.05 -0.13 -0.25
C TYR A 59 -15.99 1.33 -0.68
N LEU A 60 -15.86 1.59 -1.98
CA LEU A 60 -15.89 2.95 -2.52
C LEU A 60 -17.22 3.61 -2.29
N ASP A 61 -18.33 2.90 -2.55
CA ASP A 61 -19.68 3.37 -2.29
C ASP A 61 -19.87 3.77 -0.81
N LYS A 62 -19.36 2.99 0.13
CA LYS A 62 -19.40 3.31 1.56
C LYS A 62 -18.58 4.56 1.93
N LEU A 63 -17.48 4.80 1.23
CA LEU A 63 -16.68 6.02 1.43
C LEU A 63 -17.40 7.24 0.85
N GLU A 64 -17.97 7.13 -0.36
CA GLU A 64 -18.69 8.21 -1.02
C GLU A 64 -19.99 8.59 -0.31
N GLN A 65 -20.67 7.63 0.29
CA GLN A 65 -21.95 7.85 1.00
C GLN A 65 -21.77 8.33 2.44
N ALA A 66 -20.54 8.46 2.93
CA ALA A 66 -20.27 8.93 4.28
C ALA A 66 -20.86 10.34 4.48
N LYS A 67 -21.72 10.49 5.48
CA LYS A 67 -22.49 11.71 5.74
C LYS A 67 -21.67 12.79 6.44
N ASP A 68 -20.64 12.37 7.14
CA ASP A 68 -19.76 13.25 7.89
C ASP A 68 -18.35 12.66 8.02
N LYS A 69 -17.44 13.47 8.58
CA LYS A 69 -16.05 13.10 8.79
C LYS A 69 -15.88 11.85 9.67
N ASN A 70 -16.72 11.67 10.68
CA ASN A 70 -16.60 10.54 11.59
C ASN A 70 -17.00 9.24 10.90
N GLU A 71 -18.07 9.25 10.11
CA GLU A 71 -18.49 8.10 9.32
C GLU A 71 -17.43 7.75 8.27
N LEU A 72 -16.85 8.76 7.59
CA LEU A 72 -15.75 8.56 6.65
C LEU A 72 -14.55 7.91 7.32
N LEU A 73 -14.09 8.42 8.46
CA LEU A 73 -12.97 7.86 9.21
C LEU A 73 -13.26 6.43 9.68
N ASN A 74 -14.48 6.15 10.17
CA ASN A 74 -14.88 4.79 10.55
C ASN A 74 -14.82 3.81 9.38
N ASN A 75 -15.21 4.23 8.17
CA ASN A 75 -15.13 3.39 6.98
C ASN A 75 -13.67 3.18 6.55
N ILE A 76 -12.82 4.20 6.63
CA ILE A 76 -11.36 4.08 6.40
C ILE A 76 -10.74 3.10 7.41
N PHE A 77 -11.08 3.19 8.70
CA PHE A 77 -10.61 2.25 9.73
C PHE A 77 -11.02 0.81 9.44
N LYS A 78 -12.24 0.58 8.99
CA LYS A 78 -12.69 -0.75 8.59
C LYS A 78 -11.87 -1.31 7.43
N LEU A 79 -11.57 -0.49 6.42
CA LEU A 79 -10.71 -0.88 5.31
C LEU A 79 -9.29 -1.20 5.78
N HIS A 80 -8.75 -0.41 6.72
CA HIS A 80 -7.45 -0.71 7.31
C HIS A 80 -7.44 -2.08 8.01
N VAL A 81 -8.41 -2.35 8.88
CA VAL A 81 -8.49 -3.60 9.66
C VAL A 81 -8.74 -4.82 8.75
N LEU A 82 -9.64 -4.70 7.77
CA LEU A 82 -10.05 -5.82 6.94
C LEU A 82 -9.09 -6.10 5.77
N HIS A 83 -8.46 -5.06 5.22
CA HIS A 83 -7.69 -5.15 3.97
C HIS A 83 -6.27 -4.63 4.08
N GLY A 84 -5.82 -4.21 5.27
CA GLY A 84 -4.46 -3.69 5.49
C GLY A 84 -4.19 -2.38 4.74
N MET A 85 -5.21 -1.59 4.43
CA MET A 85 -5.02 -0.28 3.79
C MET A 85 -4.35 0.71 4.73
N ASN A 86 -3.23 1.29 4.32
CA ASN A 86 -2.41 2.19 5.13
C ASN A 86 -2.59 3.68 4.75
N SER A 87 -3.79 4.09 4.41
CA SER A 87 -4.10 5.48 4.08
C SER A 87 -5.28 5.97 4.92
N PRO A 88 -5.25 7.17 5.47
CA PRO A 88 -4.20 8.19 5.49
C PRO A 88 -3.12 7.99 6.56
N PHE A 89 -3.18 6.93 7.35
CA PHE A 89 -2.21 6.57 8.40
C PHE A 89 -2.05 5.06 8.44
N GLN A 90 -0.96 4.61 9.05
CA GLN A 90 -0.66 3.20 9.28
C GLN A 90 -0.75 2.90 10.78
N LEU A 91 -1.43 1.81 11.12
CA LEU A 91 -1.51 1.28 12.49
C LEU A 91 -0.65 0.02 12.60
N SER A 92 0.15 -0.06 13.63
CA SER A 92 0.97 -1.23 13.89
C SER A 92 1.19 -1.41 15.38
N VAL A 93 1.34 -2.65 15.82
CA VAL A 93 1.65 -2.97 17.21
C VAL A 93 3.09 -3.45 17.26
N TYR A 94 3.93 -2.74 18.02
CA TYR A 94 5.33 -3.07 18.27
C TYR A 94 5.67 -2.95 19.74
N SER A 95 6.83 -3.50 20.11
CA SER A 95 7.39 -3.29 21.44
C SER A 95 7.64 -1.81 21.69
N ASP A 96 7.30 -1.37 22.89
CA ASP A 96 7.59 -0.03 23.37
C ASP A 96 9.12 0.20 23.39
N PHE A 97 9.58 1.32 22.81
CA PHE A 97 11.01 1.64 22.76
C PHE A 97 11.61 1.87 24.14
N ASP A 98 10.81 2.34 25.11
CA ASP A 98 11.24 2.57 26.49
C ASP A 98 11.07 1.33 27.38
N ASN A 99 10.21 0.38 27.00
CA ASN A 99 9.97 -0.85 27.73
C ASN A 99 9.61 -2.02 26.81
N SER A 100 10.63 -2.74 26.35
CA SER A 100 10.49 -3.88 25.44
C SER A 100 9.61 -5.04 25.92
N ASN A 101 9.24 -5.05 27.21
CA ASN A 101 8.30 -6.04 27.74
C ASN A 101 6.82 -5.70 27.50
N LYS A 102 6.55 -4.54 26.89
CA LYS A 102 5.20 -4.09 26.54
C LYS A 102 5.08 -3.90 25.04
N ASN A 103 3.92 -4.23 24.52
CA ASN A 103 3.54 -3.85 23.18
C ASN A 103 2.56 -2.68 23.26
N ILE A 104 2.77 -1.69 22.39
CA ILE A 104 1.93 -0.51 22.27
C ILE A 104 1.48 -0.31 20.82
N LEU A 105 0.39 0.41 20.64
CA LEU A 105 -0.10 0.80 19.32
C LEU A 105 0.68 2.02 18.83
N TYR A 106 1.30 1.89 17.68
CA TYR A 106 1.92 2.99 16.95
C TYR A 106 1.00 3.46 15.83
N ILE A 107 0.93 4.78 15.67
CA ILE A 107 0.24 5.43 14.55
C ILE A 107 1.29 6.16 13.72
N PHE A 108 1.56 5.64 12.53
CA PHE A 108 2.50 6.27 11.61
C PHE A 108 1.78 7.11 10.57
N THR A 109 2.43 8.16 10.10
CA THR A 109 1.93 8.95 8.98
C THR A 109 1.88 8.11 7.70
N GLY A 110 0.82 8.26 6.94
CA GLY A 110 0.59 7.57 5.67
C GLY A 110 -0.09 8.49 4.66
N GLY A 111 -0.67 7.90 3.62
CA GLY A 111 -1.48 8.64 2.64
C GLY A 111 -0.68 9.49 1.66
N LEU A 112 0.64 9.27 1.53
CA LEU A 112 1.47 9.91 0.53
C LEU A 112 1.64 8.97 -0.67
N GLY A 113 1.30 9.42 -1.85
CA GLY A 113 1.52 8.68 -3.09
C GLY A 113 2.94 8.85 -3.66
N LEU A 114 3.64 9.91 -3.26
CA LEU A 114 5.07 10.09 -3.52
C LEU A 114 5.92 9.49 -2.39
N PRO A 115 7.21 9.13 -2.63
CA PRO A 115 8.01 8.34 -1.70
C PRO A 115 8.19 8.94 -0.30
N ASP A 116 8.22 10.27 -0.18
CA ASP A 116 8.28 10.97 1.10
C ASP A 116 7.88 12.45 0.98
N ARG A 117 7.88 13.12 2.15
CA ARG A 117 7.55 14.54 2.32
C ARG A 117 8.28 15.46 1.35
N ASP A 118 9.59 15.26 1.17
CA ASP A 118 10.45 16.21 0.43
C ASP A 118 10.06 16.26 -1.06
N TYR A 119 9.47 15.21 -1.61
CA TYR A 119 8.96 15.19 -2.98
C TYR A 119 7.84 16.20 -3.25
N TYR A 120 7.10 16.62 -2.22
CA TYR A 120 6.02 17.62 -2.34
C TYR A 120 6.53 19.04 -2.31
N PHE A 121 7.73 19.30 -1.75
CA PHE A 121 8.22 20.66 -1.48
C PHE A 121 9.49 21.02 -2.25
N ASP A 122 10.42 20.10 -2.45
CA ASP A 122 11.70 20.38 -3.07
C ASP A 122 11.55 20.85 -4.53
N ALA A 123 12.26 21.93 -4.87
CA ALA A 123 12.18 22.53 -6.19
C ALA A 123 12.66 21.59 -7.32
N ASP A 124 13.70 20.79 -7.05
CA ASP A 124 14.26 19.82 -7.99
C ASP A 124 13.32 18.62 -8.27
N LYS A 125 12.31 18.40 -7.45
CA LYS A 125 11.30 17.36 -7.62
C LYS A 125 10.08 17.80 -8.44
N LYS A 126 10.06 19.01 -8.98
CA LYS A 126 8.90 19.53 -9.75
C LYS A 126 8.47 18.59 -10.89
N ASN A 127 9.43 18.04 -11.64
CA ASN A 127 9.11 17.13 -12.73
C ASN A 127 8.46 15.83 -12.24
N ILE A 128 8.90 15.32 -11.09
CA ILE A 128 8.32 14.12 -10.47
C ILE A 128 6.87 14.39 -10.06
N ARG A 129 6.58 15.55 -9.46
CA ARG A 129 5.20 15.95 -9.13
C ARG A 129 4.29 16.04 -10.35
N ASN A 130 4.79 16.61 -11.45
CA ASN A 130 4.03 16.69 -12.69
C ASN A 130 3.74 15.29 -13.25
N ASN A 131 4.75 14.42 -13.31
CA ASN A 131 4.58 13.04 -13.76
C ASN A 131 3.63 12.25 -12.86
N TYR A 132 3.64 12.51 -11.55
CA TYR A 132 2.71 11.89 -10.61
C TYR A 132 1.25 12.31 -10.89
N LYS A 133 0.99 13.58 -11.15
CA LYS A 133 -0.35 14.04 -11.54
C LYS A 133 -0.81 13.42 -12.86
N GLU A 134 0.07 13.32 -13.85
CA GLU A 134 -0.23 12.63 -15.12
C GLU A 134 -0.47 11.12 -14.90
N TYR A 135 0.25 10.48 -14.00
CA TYR A 135 0.00 9.09 -13.61
C TYR A 135 -1.41 8.93 -13.02
N MET A 136 -1.78 9.76 -12.04
CA MET A 136 -3.13 9.73 -11.44
C MET A 136 -4.22 9.92 -12.49
N LYS A 137 -4.01 10.82 -13.46
CA LYS A 137 -4.94 11.06 -14.56
C LYS A 137 -5.13 9.81 -15.42
N LYS A 138 -4.04 9.18 -15.83
CA LYS A 138 -4.08 7.91 -16.59
C LYS A 138 -4.77 6.81 -15.81
N TYR A 139 -4.54 6.74 -14.50
CA TYR A 139 -5.20 5.80 -13.61
C TYR A 139 -6.71 6.03 -13.57
N SER A 140 -7.14 7.30 -13.41
CA SER A 140 -8.54 7.71 -13.47
C SER A 140 -9.22 7.27 -14.78
N GLU A 141 -8.54 7.47 -15.91
CA GLU A 141 -9.03 7.06 -17.23
C GLU A 141 -9.13 5.55 -17.38
N LEU A 142 -8.10 4.80 -16.94
CA LEU A 142 -8.03 3.34 -17.05
C LEU A 142 -9.15 2.67 -16.23
N PHE A 143 -9.39 3.13 -15.01
CA PHE A 143 -10.42 2.57 -14.12
C PHE A 143 -11.79 3.24 -14.30
N LYS A 144 -11.91 4.22 -15.21
CA LYS A 144 -13.14 5.00 -15.43
C LYS A 144 -13.70 5.63 -14.14
N ILE A 145 -12.80 6.02 -13.22
CA ILE A 145 -13.12 6.67 -11.95
C ILE A 145 -12.89 8.16 -12.10
N LYS A 146 -13.90 8.98 -11.80
CA LYS A 146 -13.75 10.44 -11.82
C LYS A 146 -12.93 10.86 -10.60
N MET A 147 -11.71 11.38 -10.83
CA MET A 147 -10.81 11.88 -9.81
C MET A 147 -10.55 13.37 -9.98
N ASP A 148 -10.67 14.13 -8.89
CA ASP A 148 -10.13 15.49 -8.82
C ASP A 148 -8.64 15.42 -8.40
N ILE A 149 -7.76 15.37 -9.41
CA ILE A 149 -6.33 15.16 -9.22
C ILE A 149 -5.70 16.27 -8.37
N ASP A 150 -6.13 17.52 -8.54
CA ASP A 150 -5.58 18.63 -7.77
C ASP A 150 -6.03 18.58 -6.31
N SER A 151 -7.26 18.23 -6.04
CA SER A 151 -7.75 18.04 -4.67
C SER A 151 -7.04 16.89 -3.97
N ILE A 152 -6.85 15.74 -4.63
CA ILE A 152 -6.09 14.60 -4.10
C ILE A 152 -4.66 15.03 -3.78
N TYR A 153 -3.97 15.67 -4.73
CA TYR A 153 -2.60 16.13 -4.53
C TYR A 153 -2.48 17.14 -3.38
N ASN A 154 -3.45 18.04 -3.22
CA ASN A 154 -3.44 19.03 -2.14
C ASN A 154 -3.66 18.38 -0.77
N ILE A 155 -4.51 17.35 -0.67
CA ILE A 155 -4.68 16.55 0.56
C ILE A 155 -3.37 15.86 0.91
N GLU A 156 -2.74 15.17 -0.03
CA GLU A 156 -1.45 14.52 0.19
C GLU A 156 -0.37 15.52 0.61
N LYS A 157 -0.33 16.69 -0.03
CA LYS A 157 0.61 17.75 0.33
C LYS A 157 0.39 18.26 1.75
N SER A 158 -0.87 18.40 2.18
CA SER A 158 -1.19 18.78 3.56
C SER A 158 -0.78 17.71 4.57
N LEU A 159 -0.93 16.42 4.23
CA LEU A 159 -0.40 15.32 5.03
C LEU A 159 1.14 15.34 5.08
N ALA A 160 1.78 15.67 3.96
CA ALA A 160 3.23 15.81 3.90
C ALA A 160 3.75 16.96 4.77
N GLU A 161 3.00 18.07 4.92
CA GLU A 161 3.37 19.19 5.79
C GLU A 161 3.55 18.80 7.26
N VAL A 162 2.67 17.91 7.75
CA VAL A 162 2.70 17.43 9.15
C VAL A 162 3.54 16.18 9.34
N THR A 163 4.09 15.62 8.26
CA THR A 163 4.94 14.43 8.30
C THR A 163 6.37 14.83 8.65
N TYR A 164 7.01 14.08 9.53
CA TYR A 164 8.41 14.25 9.88
C TYR A 164 9.33 14.11 8.65
N THR A 165 10.42 14.88 8.64
CA THR A 165 11.51 14.73 7.67
C THR A 165 12.21 13.38 7.83
N ARG A 166 13.00 12.97 6.82
CA ARG A 166 13.81 11.75 6.90
C ARG A 166 14.79 11.75 8.07
N VAL A 167 15.28 12.92 8.46
CA VAL A 167 16.20 13.06 9.59
C VAL A 167 15.46 12.88 10.92
N GLU A 168 14.31 13.52 11.05
CA GLU A 168 13.47 13.41 12.26
C GLU A 168 12.96 11.99 12.47
N LYS A 169 12.59 11.27 11.42
CA LYS A 169 12.16 9.85 11.47
C LYS A 169 13.24 8.87 11.95
N ARG A 170 14.51 9.31 12.07
CA ARG A 170 15.58 8.46 12.61
C ARG A 170 15.66 8.50 14.13
N ASP A 171 15.00 9.44 14.74
CA ASP A 171 14.93 9.56 16.18
C ASP A 171 13.78 8.70 16.72
N PRO A 172 14.06 7.57 17.40
CA PRO A 172 13.02 6.65 17.89
C PRO A 172 12.11 7.29 18.96
N HIS A 173 12.57 8.35 19.64
CA HIS A 173 11.77 9.06 20.64
C HIS A 173 10.81 10.08 20.04
N ARG A 174 10.80 10.26 18.73
CA ARG A 174 9.84 11.09 17.99
C ARG A 174 8.73 10.31 17.30
N LEU A 175 8.79 8.99 17.38
CA LEU A 175 7.79 8.09 16.80
C LEU A 175 6.66 7.81 17.77
#